data_8545ef7231329d2f049c5097b78dd471
#
_entry.id   8545ef7231329d2f049c5097b78dd471
#
_cell.length_a   1.000
_cell.length_b   1.000
_cell.length_c   1.000
_cell.angle_alpha   90.00
_cell.angle_beta   90.00
_cell.angle_gamma   90.00
#
_symmetry.space_group_name_H-M   'P 1'
#
loop_
_entity.id
_entity.type
_entity.pdbx_description
1 polymer ?
#
loop_
_entity_poly.entity_id
_entity_poly.type
_entity_poly.pdbx_seq_one_letter_code
_entity_poly.pdbx_strand_id
1 'polypeptide(L)'
;MKLFSSPWSPPTWMKRPKAYNYGRLVQTPENLKAYAKYLARYVQEYAKHGIEVTQLHVQNEVFADQKFPSALWDAEALKVFIRDYLGPEFEAAGLDTDIWLGTLNGPEDMAWTGGGYGMRLNNYNRFVDNILFDDGARKYIKGIAYQWAGQNCIARTHESWPEIELIQSESECGDGQNTWEYAEYVFHLINHYLKNGATAYTYWNMILDDQDSTWGWWQNSLFTITADTHEVRRNPEYYVMRHFSQYVRPGAKVLGTTGHFNSMAIAFRNPDGTIAVVVQNALETAMPFEFADPADASRGIKATLAPRSFNTFVIE
;
A
#
# COMPACT_ATOMS: atom_id res chain seq x y z
N MET A 1 -13.00 6.93 10.11
CA MET A 1 -12.20 6.63 8.90
C MET A 1 -10.75 6.88 9.28
N LYS A 2 -9.83 5.97 8.92
CA LYS A 2 -8.38 6.24 9.10
C LYS A 2 -7.88 6.99 7.88
N LEU A 3 -7.13 8.07 8.09
CA LEU A 3 -6.52 8.86 7.03
C LEU A 3 -5.00 8.78 7.18
N PHE A 4 -4.32 8.51 6.08
CA PHE A 4 -2.87 8.63 6.01
C PHE A 4 -2.44 9.67 4.99
N SER A 5 -1.28 10.24 5.18
CA SER A 5 -0.63 11.18 4.28
C SER A 5 0.76 10.73 3.91
N SER A 6 1.11 10.86 2.63
CA SER A 6 2.44 10.58 2.11
C SER A 6 2.95 11.82 1.36
N PRO A 7 3.90 12.59 1.89
CA PRO A 7 4.47 13.73 1.17
C PRO A 7 5.26 13.22 -0.04
N TRP A 8 4.96 13.77 -1.23
CA TRP A 8 5.63 13.39 -2.47
C TRP A 8 6.96 14.12 -2.67
N SER A 9 7.04 15.35 -2.20
CA SER A 9 8.24 16.17 -2.32
C SER A 9 8.35 17.15 -1.17
N PRO A 10 9.54 17.32 -0.59
CA PRO A 10 9.80 18.48 0.27
C PRO A 10 9.64 19.80 -0.51
N PRO A 11 9.50 20.95 0.18
CA PRO A 11 9.55 22.26 -0.45
C PRO A 11 10.77 22.44 -1.34
N THR A 12 10.61 23.06 -2.51
CA THR A 12 11.66 23.16 -3.54
C THR A 12 12.95 23.82 -3.08
N TRP A 13 12.85 24.77 -2.14
CA TRP A 13 14.03 25.47 -1.60
C TRP A 13 14.94 24.57 -0.75
N MET A 14 14.40 23.43 -0.23
CA MET A 14 15.17 22.43 0.50
C MET A 14 15.78 21.37 -0.42
N LYS A 15 15.53 21.38 -1.73
CA LYS A 15 15.90 20.31 -2.65
C LYS A 15 17.05 20.67 -3.59
N ARG A 16 17.66 19.63 -4.15
CA ARG A 16 18.50 19.68 -5.34
C ARG A 16 18.03 18.61 -6.33
N PRO A 17 17.60 19.01 -7.55
CA PRO A 17 17.39 20.41 -8.00
C PRO A 17 16.29 21.12 -7.20
N LYS A 18 16.22 22.45 -7.28
CA LYS A 18 15.16 23.26 -6.66
C LYS A 18 13.85 23.15 -7.44
N ALA A 19 13.33 21.94 -7.51
CA ALA A 19 12.10 21.59 -8.21
C ALA A 19 11.30 20.59 -7.38
N TYR A 20 9.99 20.46 -7.60
CA TYR A 20 9.19 19.44 -6.93
C TYR A 20 9.51 18.04 -7.42
N ASN A 21 9.75 17.88 -8.71
CA ASN A 21 10.16 16.63 -9.34
C ASN A 21 11.66 16.37 -9.17
N TYR A 22 12.04 15.10 -9.22
CA TYR A 22 13.41 14.60 -9.12
C TYR A 22 14.20 14.99 -7.86
N GLY A 23 15.34 14.36 -7.69
CA GLY A 23 16.39 14.76 -6.76
C GLY A 23 16.15 14.40 -5.30
N ARG A 24 16.78 15.18 -4.43
CA ARG A 24 16.87 14.86 -3.00
C ARG A 24 16.69 16.10 -2.14
N LEU A 25 16.25 15.90 -0.89
CA LEU A 25 16.38 16.89 0.17
C LEU A 25 17.87 17.17 0.45
N VAL A 26 18.23 18.44 0.57
CA VAL A 26 19.55 18.87 1.04
C VAL A 26 19.58 18.69 2.56
N GLN A 27 20.30 17.69 3.02
CA GLN A 27 20.25 17.17 4.41
C GLN A 27 21.17 17.96 5.34
N THR A 28 21.01 19.27 5.41
CA THR A 28 21.62 20.04 6.48
C THR A 28 20.75 19.97 7.75
N PRO A 29 21.33 20.12 8.95
CA PRO A 29 20.56 20.13 10.20
C PRO A 29 19.40 21.13 10.17
N GLU A 30 19.60 22.30 9.58
CA GLU A 30 18.59 23.35 9.45
C GLU A 30 17.41 22.90 8.59
N ASN A 31 17.69 22.29 7.43
CA ASN A 31 16.65 21.78 6.52
C ASN A 31 15.88 20.62 7.14
N LEU A 32 16.58 19.66 7.78
CA LEU A 32 15.95 18.52 8.44
C LEU A 32 15.02 18.98 9.57
N LYS A 33 15.49 19.91 10.39
CA LYS A 33 14.67 20.50 11.46
C LYS A 33 13.47 21.28 10.91
N ALA A 34 13.68 22.07 9.86
CA ALA A 34 12.60 22.82 9.22
C ALA A 34 11.57 21.87 8.58
N TYR A 35 12.02 20.76 7.97
CA TYR A 35 11.13 19.81 7.35
C TYR A 35 10.30 19.02 8.38
N ALA A 36 10.90 18.61 9.51
CA ALA A 36 10.17 18.00 10.62
C ALA A 36 9.06 18.93 11.15
N LYS A 37 9.38 20.21 11.38
CA LYS A 37 8.38 21.21 11.77
C LYS A 37 7.29 21.43 10.71
N TYR A 38 7.65 21.41 9.44
CA TYR A 38 6.69 21.53 8.34
C TYR A 38 5.67 20.38 8.39
N LEU A 39 6.13 19.14 8.58
CA LEU A 39 5.26 17.97 8.66
C LEU A 39 4.39 17.99 9.93
N ALA A 40 4.95 18.36 11.09
CA ALA A 40 4.17 18.53 12.31
C ALA A 40 3.09 19.60 12.15
N ARG A 41 3.44 20.75 11.58
CA ARG A 41 2.47 21.82 11.31
C ARG A 41 1.39 21.41 10.31
N TYR A 42 1.75 20.65 9.27
CA TYR A 42 0.78 20.11 8.31
C TYR A 42 -0.32 19.31 9.05
N VAL A 43 0.06 18.38 9.91
CA VAL A 43 -0.89 17.58 10.71
C VAL A 43 -1.76 18.49 11.60
N GLN A 44 -1.14 19.43 12.31
CA GLN A 44 -1.85 20.36 13.19
C GLN A 44 -2.85 21.25 12.44
N GLU A 45 -2.47 21.76 11.27
CA GLU A 45 -3.36 22.65 10.50
C GLU A 45 -4.55 21.86 9.93
N TYR A 46 -4.36 20.62 9.45
CA TYR A 46 -5.46 19.76 9.00
C TYR A 46 -6.43 19.43 10.15
N ALA A 47 -5.91 19.15 11.35
CA ALA A 47 -6.73 18.87 12.52
C ALA A 47 -7.65 20.06 12.89
N LYS A 48 -7.20 21.31 12.71
CA LYS A 48 -8.05 22.51 12.92
C LYS A 48 -9.25 22.59 11.99
N HIS A 49 -9.18 21.90 10.84
CA HIS A 49 -10.28 21.79 9.89
C HIS A 49 -11.11 20.52 10.08
N GLY A 50 -10.93 19.80 11.20
CA GLY A 50 -11.64 18.56 11.50
C GLY A 50 -11.14 17.35 10.69
N ILE A 51 -9.95 17.44 10.10
CA ILE A 51 -9.31 16.37 9.32
C ILE A 51 -8.16 15.80 10.15
N GLU A 52 -8.39 14.66 10.79
CA GLU A 52 -7.39 13.98 11.59
C GLU A 52 -6.53 13.06 10.70
N VAL A 53 -5.29 13.44 10.45
CA VAL A 53 -4.28 12.59 9.81
C VAL A 53 -3.76 11.62 10.86
N THR A 54 -4.19 10.36 10.80
CA THR A 54 -3.84 9.34 11.80
C THR A 54 -2.46 8.72 11.55
N GLN A 55 -1.99 8.75 10.31
CA GLN A 55 -0.70 8.18 9.91
C GLN A 55 0.02 9.14 8.96
N LEU A 56 1.28 9.44 9.25
CA LEU A 56 2.19 10.13 8.32
C LEU A 56 3.23 9.15 7.81
N HIS A 57 3.19 8.86 6.51
CA HIS A 57 4.26 8.13 5.81
C HIS A 57 5.34 9.14 5.43
N VAL A 58 6.57 8.92 5.85
CA VAL A 58 7.62 9.97 5.85
C VAL A 58 7.93 10.51 4.45
N GLN A 59 7.88 9.67 3.43
CA GLN A 59 8.10 10.04 2.03
C GLN A 59 7.36 9.08 1.11
N ASN A 60 6.61 9.58 0.14
CA ASN A 60 6.07 8.77 -0.93
C ASN A 60 7.20 8.27 -1.84
N GLU A 61 7.20 6.95 -2.13
CA GLU A 61 8.11 6.34 -3.11
C GLU A 61 9.58 6.74 -2.92
N VAL A 62 10.17 6.31 -1.82
CA VAL A 62 11.55 6.70 -1.42
C VAL A 62 12.62 6.42 -2.49
N PHE A 63 12.33 5.55 -3.47
CA PHE A 63 13.22 5.18 -4.57
C PHE A 63 12.83 5.79 -5.92
N ALA A 64 11.80 6.64 -5.97
CA ALA A 64 11.35 7.28 -7.19
C ALA A 64 12.07 8.60 -7.46
N ASP A 65 12.83 8.65 -8.56
CA ASP A 65 13.39 9.87 -9.13
C ASP A 65 12.66 10.20 -10.42
N GLN A 66 11.52 10.87 -10.30
CA GLN A 66 10.48 10.89 -11.33
C GLN A 66 10.12 12.30 -11.82
N LYS A 67 9.47 12.36 -13.01
CA LYS A 67 8.94 13.59 -13.61
C LYS A 67 7.76 14.20 -12.84
N PHE A 68 7.14 13.46 -11.94
CA PHE A 68 6.17 13.97 -10.96
C PHE A 68 6.87 14.39 -9.66
N PRO A 69 6.19 15.06 -8.71
CA PRO A 69 6.77 15.41 -7.43
C PRO A 69 7.35 14.17 -6.74
N SER A 70 8.65 14.19 -6.44
CA SER A 70 9.37 13.05 -5.89
C SER A 70 10.61 13.50 -5.13
N ALA A 71 11.14 12.66 -4.25
CA ALA A 71 12.42 12.88 -3.58
C ALA A 71 13.02 11.54 -3.13
N LEU A 72 14.24 11.28 -3.57
CA LEU A 72 15.00 10.10 -3.18
C LEU A 72 15.48 10.19 -1.72
N TRP A 73 15.37 9.07 -1.01
CA TRP A 73 15.99 8.88 0.29
C TRP A 73 16.74 7.56 0.33
N ASP A 74 17.87 7.54 0.99
CA ASP A 74 18.54 6.32 1.42
C ASP A 74 18.16 5.97 2.87
N ALA A 75 18.41 4.73 3.27
CA ALA A 75 18.00 4.24 4.58
C ALA A 75 18.67 4.99 5.73
N GLU A 76 19.95 5.31 5.59
CA GLU A 76 20.70 6.02 6.64
C GLU A 76 20.15 7.43 6.87
N ALA A 77 19.91 8.15 5.79
CA ALA A 77 19.37 9.51 5.84
C ALA A 77 17.96 9.53 6.44
N LEU A 78 17.11 8.58 6.05
CA LEU A 78 15.75 8.51 6.57
C LEU A 78 15.74 8.09 8.05
N LYS A 79 16.60 7.15 8.45
CA LYS A 79 16.82 6.77 9.85
C LYS A 79 17.19 7.97 10.72
N VAL A 80 18.20 8.74 10.30
CA VAL A 80 18.63 9.96 10.99
C VAL A 80 17.49 10.98 11.07
N PHE A 81 16.76 11.17 9.99
CA PHE A 81 15.64 12.11 9.96
C PHE A 81 14.53 11.71 10.95
N ILE A 82 14.14 10.45 10.96
CA ILE A 82 13.11 9.95 11.89
C ILE A 82 13.59 10.06 13.33
N ARG A 83 14.82 9.57 13.61
CA ARG A 83 15.37 9.47 14.97
C ARG A 83 15.63 10.83 15.61
N ASP A 84 16.30 11.74 14.88
CA ASP A 84 16.88 12.94 15.46
C ASP A 84 16.03 14.21 15.22
N TYR A 85 15.06 14.16 14.29
CA TYR A 85 14.28 15.33 13.93
C TYR A 85 12.77 15.08 13.97
N LEU A 86 12.23 14.15 13.19
CA LEU A 86 10.77 14.00 13.03
C LEU A 86 10.11 13.45 14.30
N GLY A 87 10.64 12.36 14.85
CA GLY A 87 10.11 11.75 16.08
C GLY A 87 10.11 12.72 17.26
N PRO A 88 11.26 13.35 17.58
CA PRO A 88 11.31 14.37 18.65
C PRO A 88 10.40 15.57 18.40
N GLU A 89 10.22 16.02 17.16
CA GLU A 89 9.32 17.13 16.85
C GLU A 89 7.85 16.75 17.09
N PHE A 90 7.44 15.52 16.71
CA PHE A 90 6.08 15.01 16.94
C PHE A 90 5.80 14.84 18.44
N GLU A 91 6.75 14.30 19.21
CA GLU A 91 6.66 14.21 20.68
C GLU A 91 6.51 15.61 21.30
N ALA A 92 7.38 16.56 20.92
CA ALA A 92 7.36 17.92 21.44
C ALA A 92 6.08 18.68 21.08
N ALA A 93 5.49 18.37 19.93
CA ALA A 93 4.23 18.96 19.47
C ALA A 93 2.98 18.27 20.05
N GLY A 94 3.14 17.17 20.81
CA GLY A 94 2.05 16.40 21.39
C GLY A 94 1.11 15.78 20.35
N LEU A 95 1.65 15.29 19.24
CA LEU A 95 0.87 14.73 18.14
C LEU A 95 0.62 13.23 18.37
N ASP A 96 -0.64 12.82 18.23
CA ASP A 96 -1.07 11.42 18.25
C ASP A 96 -0.94 10.72 16.87
N THR A 97 -0.46 11.44 15.85
CA THR A 97 -0.25 10.90 14.50
C THR A 97 0.90 9.91 14.51
N ASP A 98 0.63 8.70 14.09
CA ASP A 98 1.63 7.65 13.92
C ASP A 98 2.62 7.99 12.78
N ILE A 99 3.91 7.84 13.04
CA ILE A 99 4.95 7.91 12.00
C ILE A 99 5.10 6.51 11.38
N TRP A 100 4.99 6.44 10.06
CA TRP A 100 5.14 5.22 9.27
C TRP A 100 6.34 5.30 8.35
N LEU A 101 7.13 4.23 8.30
CA LEU A 101 8.21 4.11 7.33
C LEU A 101 7.63 3.87 5.94
N GLY A 102 8.00 4.67 5.00
CA GLY A 102 7.56 4.51 3.61
C GLY A 102 7.10 5.81 2.98
N THR A 103 6.53 5.71 1.80
CA THR A 103 6.05 4.46 1.16
C THR A 103 7.16 3.77 0.38
N LEU A 104 7.31 2.47 0.54
CA LEU A 104 8.38 1.69 -0.08
C LEU A 104 7.88 1.10 -1.40
N ASN A 105 8.33 1.68 -2.51
CA ASN A 105 7.90 1.33 -3.87
C ASN A 105 8.79 0.29 -4.57
N GLY A 106 9.73 -0.28 -3.86
CA GLY A 106 10.59 -1.32 -4.39
C GLY A 106 11.79 -1.61 -3.52
N PRO A 107 12.66 -2.52 -3.97
CA PRO A 107 14.00 -2.64 -3.44
C PRO A 107 14.83 -1.43 -3.87
N GLU A 108 15.74 -1.01 -3.00
CA GLU A 108 16.65 0.13 -3.18
C GLU A 108 17.40 0.11 -4.53
N ASP A 109 17.59 -1.09 -5.07
CA ASP A 109 18.39 -1.35 -6.28
C ASP A 109 17.57 -1.55 -7.55
N MET A 110 16.26 -1.32 -7.51
CA MET A 110 15.47 -1.48 -8.72
C MET A 110 15.89 -0.48 -9.79
N ALA A 111 15.94 -1.01 -11.01
CA ALA A 111 16.47 -0.39 -12.22
C ALA A 111 15.74 0.88 -12.71
N TRP A 112 14.83 1.44 -11.98
CA TRP A 112 14.28 2.76 -12.25
C TRP A 112 15.34 3.85 -12.22
N THR A 113 16.49 3.54 -11.62
CA THR A 113 17.67 4.42 -11.55
C THR A 113 18.69 4.15 -12.65
N GLY A 114 18.39 3.31 -13.65
CA GLY A 114 19.30 2.98 -14.76
C GLY A 114 20.48 2.06 -14.37
N GLY A 115 20.47 1.48 -13.19
CA GLY A 115 21.47 0.53 -12.73
C GLY A 115 21.15 -0.89 -13.17
N GLY A 116 22.15 -1.58 -13.74
CA GLY A 116 22.00 -2.93 -14.29
C GLY A 116 21.45 -3.96 -13.29
N TYR A 117 20.70 -4.87 -13.81
CA TYR A 117 20.12 -5.99 -13.10
C TYR A 117 21.16 -6.80 -12.33
N GLY A 118 20.86 -7.14 -11.11
CA GLY A 118 21.32 -8.38 -10.49
C GLY A 118 22.53 -8.33 -9.58
N MET A 119 23.30 -7.26 -9.54
CA MET A 119 24.53 -7.25 -8.71
C MET A 119 24.34 -6.64 -7.31
N ARG A 120 23.17 -6.09 -7.02
CA ARG A 120 22.86 -5.39 -5.77
C ARG A 120 21.67 -5.95 -5.00
N LEU A 121 21.27 -7.17 -5.28
CA LEU A 121 20.20 -7.89 -4.58
C LEU A 121 20.39 -7.93 -3.05
N ASN A 122 21.60 -7.68 -2.59
CA ASN A 122 21.92 -7.64 -1.17
C ASN A 122 21.29 -6.47 -0.41
N ASN A 123 20.88 -5.40 -1.10
CA ASN A 123 20.28 -4.23 -0.46
C ASN A 123 18.75 -4.32 -0.40
N TYR A 124 18.18 -5.29 -1.07
CA TYR A 124 16.77 -5.45 -1.30
C TYR A 124 15.91 -5.20 -0.04
N ASN A 125 16.27 -5.78 1.07
CA ASN A 125 15.56 -5.63 2.32
C ASN A 125 16.36 -4.87 3.38
N ARG A 126 17.55 -4.41 3.05
CA ARG A 126 18.39 -3.69 4.01
C ARG A 126 17.86 -2.33 4.37
N PHE A 127 17.03 -1.74 3.54
CA PHE A 127 16.43 -0.44 3.82
C PHE A 127 15.66 -0.47 5.14
N VAL A 128 14.75 -1.43 5.28
CA VAL A 128 13.96 -1.60 6.50
C VAL A 128 14.83 -2.02 7.67
N ASP A 129 15.65 -3.05 7.50
CA ASP A 129 16.53 -3.57 8.56
C ASP A 129 17.49 -2.50 9.08
N ASN A 130 18.10 -1.70 8.18
CA ASN A 130 19.01 -0.63 8.56
C ASN A 130 18.34 0.41 9.47
N ILE A 131 17.07 0.67 9.25
CA ILE A 131 16.30 1.63 10.05
C ILE A 131 15.81 0.98 11.35
N LEU A 132 15.25 -0.23 11.29
CA LEU A 132 14.65 -0.88 12.45
C LEU A 132 15.65 -1.46 13.44
N PHE A 133 16.88 -1.76 13.02
CA PHE A 133 17.95 -2.13 13.97
C PHE A 133 18.42 -0.96 14.84
N ASP A 134 18.08 0.26 14.49
CA ASP A 134 18.34 1.43 15.35
C ASP A 134 17.13 1.65 16.28
N ASP A 135 17.29 1.30 17.55
CA ASP A 135 16.24 1.44 18.56
C ASP A 135 15.73 2.89 18.73
N GLY A 136 16.61 3.86 18.48
CA GLY A 136 16.29 5.28 18.54
C GLY A 136 15.31 5.71 17.43
N ALA A 137 15.44 5.12 16.24
CA ALA A 137 14.51 5.33 15.12
C ALA A 137 13.25 4.46 15.26
N ARG A 138 13.46 3.16 15.60
CA ARG A 138 12.38 2.16 15.69
C ARG A 138 11.28 2.56 16.66
N LYS A 139 11.62 3.17 17.80
CA LYS A 139 10.64 3.59 18.81
C LYS A 139 9.59 4.58 18.29
N TYR A 140 9.88 5.31 17.21
CA TYR A 140 8.97 6.24 16.57
C TYR A 140 8.15 5.62 15.44
N ILE A 141 8.55 4.45 14.91
CA ILE A 141 7.95 3.83 13.75
C ILE A 141 6.85 2.87 14.20
N LYS A 142 5.60 3.22 13.85
CA LYS A 142 4.43 2.39 14.14
C LYS A 142 4.25 1.28 13.13
N GLY A 143 4.53 1.54 11.87
CA GLY A 143 4.32 0.60 10.79
C GLY A 143 5.11 0.95 9.53
N ILE A 144 4.95 0.10 8.52
CA ILE A 144 5.61 0.24 7.21
C ILE A 144 4.56 0.16 6.11
N ALA A 145 4.65 1.09 5.16
CA ALA A 145 3.77 1.15 3.99
C ALA A 145 4.52 0.71 2.73
N TYR A 146 3.95 -0.27 2.04
CA TYR A 146 4.50 -0.81 0.79
C TYR A 146 3.61 -0.47 -0.39
N GLN A 147 4.22 -0.32 -1.57
CA GLN A 147 3.53 -0.13 -2.85
C GLN A 147 4.38 -0.64 -4.00
N TRP A 148 3.80 -0.82 -5.19
CA TRP A 148 4.48 -1.25 -6.42
C TRP A 148 5.37 -2.49 -6.18
N ALA A 149 6.62 -2.44 -6.63
CA ALA A 149 7.57 -3.53 -6.46
C ALA A 149 7.93 -3.82 -4.99
N GLY A 150 7.50 -2.99 -4.04
CA GLY A 150 7.55 -3.27 -2.61
C GLY A 150 6.78 -4.53 -2.20
N GLN A 151 5.83 -4.99 -3.02
CA GLN A 151 5.16 -6.29 -2.87
C GLN A 151 6.14 -7.45 -2.68
N ASN A 152 7.29 -7.37 -3.30
CA ASN A 152 8.31 -8.42 -3.22
C ASN A 152 9.05 -8.45 -1.87
N CYS A 153 8.96 -7.39 -1.06
CA CYS A 153 9.64 -7.27 0.24
C CYS A 153 8.77 -7.62 1.42
N ILE A 154 7.45 -7.53 1.28
CA ILE A 154 6.54 -7.53 2.42
C ILE A 154 6.58 -8.83 3.21
N ALA A 155 6.65 -9.99 2.54
CA ALA A 155 6.72 -11.30 3.18
C ALA A 155 7.91 -11.39 4.15
N ARG A 156 9.10 -11.02 3.68
CA ARG A 156 10.30 -11.03 4.52
C ARG A 156 10.22 -10.04 5.68
N THR A 157 9.66 -8.86 5.44
CA THR A 157 9.48 -7.88 6.52
C THR A 157 8.55 -8.44 7.59
N HIS A 158 7.43 -9.04 7.19
CA HIS A 158 6.50 -9.68 8.12
C HIS A 158 7.14 -10.81 8.95
N GLU A 159 7.98 -11.63 8.30
CA GLU A 159 8.71 -12.70 8.99
C GLU A 159 9.78 -12.18 9.94
N SER A 160 10.48 -11.11 9.58
CA SER A 160 11.60 -10.56 10.37
C SER A 160 11.14 -9.63 11.48
N TRP A 161 10.03 -8.93 11.30
CA TRP A 161 9.50 -7.89 12.20
C TRP A 161 7.98 -8.08 12.39
N PRO A 162 7.54 -9.23 12.96
CA PRO A 162 6.11 -9.56 13.07
C PRO A 162 5.31 -8.61 13.96
N GLU A 163 5.99 -7.83 14.81
CA GLU A 163 5.38 -6.82 15.68
C GLU A 163 5.09 -5.49 14.97
N ILE A 164 5.68 -5.26 13.80
CA ILE A 164 5.50 -4.02 13.04
C ILE A 164 4.27 -4.14 12.14
N GLU A 165 3.37 -3.17 12.22
CA GLU A 165 2.18 -3.13 11.38
C GLU A 165 2.54 -2.85 9.92
N LEU A 166 1.93 -3.57 8.98
CA LEU A 166 2.19 -3.43 7.54
C LEU A 166 0.91 -3.04 6.82
N ILE A 167 1.03 -2.16 5.82
CA ILE A 167 -0.05 -1.87 4.87
C ILE A 167 0.47 -1.83 3.44
N GLN A 168 -0.43 -2.07 2.51
CA GLN A 168 -0.26 -1.64 1.13
C GLN A 168 -0.95 -0.29 0.97
N SER A 169 -0.19 0.75 0.60
CA SER A 169 -0.64 2.14 0.58
C SER A 169 -1.02 2.66 -0.81
N GLU A 170 -0.60 1.96 -1.87
CA GLU A 170 -0.91 2.34 -3.25
C GLU A 170 -0.73 1.13 -4.17
N SER A 171 -1.77 0.79 -4.96
CA SER A 171 -1.65 -0.24 -5.98
C SER A 171 -0.95 0.28 -7.23
N GLU A 172 -0.55 -0.65 -8.09
CA GLU A 172 -0.12 -0.33 -9.44
C GLU A 172 -1.29 0.23 -10.25
N CYS A 173 -1.01 1.17 -11.16
CA CYS A 173 -2.04 1.96 -11.82
C CYS A 173 -2.51 1.39 -13.18
N GLY A 174 -1.96 0.27 -13.64
CA GLY A 174 -2.32 -0.32 -14.92
C GLY A 174 -1.94 0.54 -16.15
N ASP A 175 -2.65 0.32 -17.23
CA ASP A 175 -2.41 0.91 -18.55
C ASP A 175 -3.60 1.72 -19.11
N GLY A 176 -4.64 1.93 -18.32
CA GLY A 176 -5.85 2.66 -18.67
C GLY A 176 -6.93 1.82 -19.38
N GLN A 177 -6.67 0.55 -19.69
CA GLN A 177 -7.65 -0.28 -20.40
C GLN A 177 -8.75 -0.84 -19.50
N ASN A 178 -8.51 -0.92 -18.19
CA ASN A 178 -9.45 -1.46 -17.20
C ASN A 178 -10.00 -2.84 -17.63
N THR A 179 -9.11 -3.76 -17.98
CA THR A 179 -9.49 -5.09 -18.46
C THR A 179 -9.86 -6.03 -17.32
N TRP A 180 -10.56 -7.13 -17.65
CA TRP A 180 -10.85 -8.18 -16.68
C TRP A 180 -9.57 -8.86 -16.17
N GLU A 181 -8.60 -9.06 -17.05
CA GLU A 181 -7.28 -9.61 -16.72
C GLU A 181 -6.54 -8.75 -15.69
N TYR A 182 -6.65 -7.42 -15.82
CA TYR A 182 -6.06 -6.53 -14.83
C TYR A 182 -6.79 -6.62 -13.48
N ALA A 183 -8.10 -6.78 -13.48
CA ALA A 183 -8.87 -7.02 -12.26
C ALA A 183 -8.45 -8.34 -11.57
N GLU A 184 -8.15 -9.38 -12.33
CA GLU A 184 -7.60 -10.64 -11.81
C GLU A 184 -6.22 -10.44 -11.17
N TYR A 185 -5.39 -9.59 -11.78
CA TYR A 185 -4.11 -9.18 -11.18
C TYR A 185 -4.31 -8.39 -9.88
N VAL A 186 -5.28 -7.49 -9.82
CA VAL A 186 -5.63 -6.76 -8.58
C VAL A 186 -6.05 -7.74 -7.47
N PHE A 187 -6.85 -8.77 -7.79
CA PHE A 187 -7.16 -9.82 -6.83
C PHE A 187 -5.90 -10.51 -6.31
N HIS A 188 -4.96 -10.85 -7.21
CA HIS A 188 -3.67 -11.43 -6.83
C HIS A 188 -2.89 -10.52 -5.88
N LEU A 189 -2.82 -9.21 -6.17
CA LEU A 189 -2.15 -8.24 -5.31
C LEU A 189 -2.77 -8.17 -3.91
N ILE A 190 -4.10 -8.07 -3.81
CA ILE A 190 -4.81 -8.03 -2.53
C ILE A 190 -4.50 -9.30 -1.72
N ASN A 191 -4.64 -10.47 -2.36
CA ASN A 191 -4.36 -11.76 -1.74
C ASN A 191 -2.91 -11.84 -1.24
N HIS A 192 -1.96 -11.44 -2.09
CA HIS A 192 -0.54 -11.44 -1.75
C HIS A 192 -0.24 -10.55 -0.55
N TYR A 193 -0.67 -9.29 -0.57
CA TYR A 193 -0.41 -8.36 0.52
C TYR A 193 -1.04 -8.81 1.84
N LEU A 194 -2.31 -9.19 1.83
CA LEU A 194 -3.03 -9.58 3.05
C LEU A 194 -2.51 -10.89 3.64
N LYS A 195 -2.13 -11.87 2.82
CA LYS A 195 -1.51 -13.11 3.31
C LYS A 195 -0.09 -12.91 3.85
N ASN A 196 0.56 -11.83 3.48
CA ASN A 196 1.90 -11.47 3.94
C ASN A 196 1.88 -10.34 4.99
N GLY A 197 0.81 -10.24 5.76
CA GLY A 197 0.75 -9.42 6.97
C GLY A 197 0.24 -8.00 6.77
N ALA A 198 -0.11 -7.57 5.55
CA ALA A 198 -0.73 -6.27 5.38
C ALA A 198 -2.12 -6.22 6.04
N THR A 199 -2.39 -5.16 6.78
CA THR A 199 -3.66 -4.91 7.46
C THR A 199 -4.62 -4.02 6.66
N ALA A 200 -4.15 -3.44 5.56
CA ALA A 200 -4.93 -2.62 4.64
C ALA A 200 -4.40 -2.72 3.21
N TYR A 201 -5.29 -2.51 2.26
CA TYR A 201 -4.99 -2.40 0.84
C TYR A 201 -5.69 -1.18 0.24
N THR A 202 -4.95 -0.32 -0.45
CA THR A 202 -5.44 0.92 -1.05
C THR A 202 -5.28 0.87 -2.56
N TYR A 203 -6.39 1.00 -3.29
CA TYR A 203 -6.37 1.01 -4.74
C TYR A 203 -6.06 2.42 -5.29
N TRP A 204 -5.23 2.49 -6.30
CA TRP A 204 -4.90 3.67 -7.09
C TRP A 204 -5.31 3.46 -8.55
N ASN A 205 -6.24 4.19 -9.14
CA ASN A 205 -6.96 5.38 -8.69
C ASN A 205 -8.44 5.05 -8.42
N MET A 206 -9.12 5.83 -7.56
CA MET A 206 -10.53 5.61 -7.32
C MET A 206 -11.38 6.07 -8.51
N ILE A 207 -11.17 7.28 -9.01
CA ILE A 207 -11.95 7.90 -10.08
C ILE A 207 -11.02 8.61 -11.06
N LEU A 208 -11.16 8.32 -12.34
CA LEU A 208 -10.55 9.08 -13.43
C LEU A 208 -11.60 9.38 -14.50
N ASP A 209 -11.34 10.36 -15.33
CA ASP A 209 -12.09 10.56 -16.57
C ASP A 209 -11.47 9.75 -17.73
N ASP A 210 -12.08 9.83 -18.90
CA ASP A 210 -11.64 9.18 -20.12
C ASP A 210 -10.75 10.07 -21.00
N GLN A 211 -10.18 11.14 -20.42
CA GLN A 211 -9.26 12.06 -21.09
C GLN A 211 -7.80 11.65 -20.87
N ASP A 212 -6.92 12.26 -21.64
CA ASP A 212 -5.49 12.03 -21.51
C ASP A 212 -4.93 12.38 -20.13
N SER A 213 -4.04 11.52 -19.65
CA SER A 213 -3.30 11.78 -18.43
C SER A 213 -2.30 12.93 -18.59
N THR A 214 -2.32 13.90 -17.69
CA THR A 214 -1.33 14.99 -17.62
C THR A 214 0.09 14.49 -17.37
N TRP A 215 0.25 13.28 -16.88
CA TRP A 215 1.55 12.63 -16.65
C TRP A 215 2.12 11.95 -17.90
N GLY A 216 1.32 11.81 -18.97
CA GLY A 216 1.70 11.20 -20.24
C GLY A 216 1.69 9.67 -20.23
N TRP A 217 0.88 9.05 -19.36
CA TRP A 217 0.50 7.65 -19.43
C TRP A 217 -0.94 7.46 -18.93
N TRP A 218 -1.61 6.44 -19.50
CA TRP A 218 -2.93 6.06 -19.09
C TRP A 218 -2.89 5.25 -17.79
N GLN A 219 -3.95 5.36 -17.00
CA GLN A 219 -4.08 4.67 -15.72
C GLN A 219 -5.47 4.06 -15.57
N ASN A 220 -5.53 2.94 -14.87
CA ASN A 220 -6.78 2.31 -14.49
C ASN A 220 -7.42 3.05 -13.29
N SER A 221 -8.73 2.85 -13.14
CA SER A 221 -9.50 3.39 -12.01
C SER A 221 -10.65 2.46 -11.65
N LEU A 222 -11.19 2.61 -10.43
CA LEU A 222 -12.41 1.89 -10.05
C LEU A 222 -13.62 2.41 -10.83
N PHE A 223 -13.65 3.73 -11.07
CA PHE A 223 -14.70 4.40 -11.83
C PHE A 223 -14.10 5.26 -12.93
N THR A 224 -14.67 5.18 -14.10
CA THR A 224 -14.38 6.11 -15.20
C THR A 224 -15.57 7.04 -15.39
N ILE A 225 -15.35 8.34 -15.47
CA ILE A 225 -16.35 9.34 -15.82
C ILE A 225 -16.14 9.73 -17.28
N THR A 226 -17.17 9.54 -18.12
CA THR A 226 -17.14 10.02 -19.49
C THR A 226 -17.22 11.54 -19.50
N ALA A 227 -16.20 12.22 -19.98
CA ALA A 227 -16.08 13.69 -19.89
C ALA A 227 -17.27 14.41 -20.58
N ASP A 228 -17.71 13.93 -21.75
CA ASP A 228 -18.78 14.57 -22.53
C ASP A 228 -20.18 14.35 -21.94
N THR A 229 -20.46 13.15 -21.40
CA THR A 229 -21.80 12.75 -20.95
C THR A 229 -21.95 12.75 -19.43
N HIS A 230 -20.85 12.82 -18.70
CA HIS A 230 -20.78 12.64 -17.24
C HIS A 230 -21.30 11.28 -16.76
N GLU A 231 -21.38 10.29 -17.65
CA GLU A 231 -21.74 8.93 -17.26
C GLU A 231 -20.65 8.31 -16.39
N VAL A 232 -21.06 7.63 -15.32
CA VAL A 232 -20.16 6.94 -14.40
C VAL A 232 -20.16 5.45 -14.71
N ARG A 233 -19.06 4.94 -15.22
CA ARG A 233 -18.84 3.50 -15.48
C ARG A 233 -18.07 2.87 -14.32
N ARG A 234 -18.54 1.72 -13.83
CA ARG A 234 -17.79 0.86 -12.92
C ARG A 234 -16.89 -0.07 -13.71
N ASN A 235 -15.61 -0.03 -13.42
CA ASN A 235 -14.62 -0.89 -14.08
C ASN A 235 -14.49 -2.25 -13.36
N PRO A 236 -13.90 -3.27 -14.00
CA PRO A 236 -13.72 -4.60 -13.39
C PRO A 236 -13.06 -4.56 -12.00
N GLU A 237 -12.10 -3.69 -11.80
CA GLU A 237 -11.38 -3.51 -10.52
C GLU A 237 -12.31 -3.06 -9.37
N TYR A 238 -13.37 -2.30 -9.68
CA TYR A 238 -14.40 -1.95 -8.70
C TYR A 238 -15.05 -3.19 -8.11
N TYR A 239 -15.35 -4.18 -8.94
CA TYR A 239 -16.02 -5.40 -8.48
C TYR A 239 -15.07 -6.24 -7.61
N VAL A 240 -13.79 -6.32 -7.94
CA VAL A 240 -12.78 -6.97 -7.08
C VAL A 240 -12.74 -6.31 -5.71
N MET A 241 -12.55 -4.99 -5.67
CA MET A 241 -12.50 -4.23 -4.41
C MET A 241 -13.80 -4.41 -3.61
N ARG A 242 -14.95 -4.48 -4.26
CA ARG A 242 -16.25 -4.70 -3.62
C ARG A 242 -16.34 -6.07 -2.95
N HIS A 243 -15.79 -7.13 -3.53
CA HIS A 243 -15.77 -8.46 -2.91
C HIS A 243 -15.09 -8.44 -1.53
N PHE A 244 -14.05 -7.62 -1.36
CA PHE A 244 -13.41 -7.43 -0.06
C PHE A 244 -14.17 -6.41 0.81
N SER A 245 -14.39 -5.19 0.32
CA SER A 245 -14.89 -4.09 1.13
C SER A 245 -16.32 -4.31 1.64
N GLN A 246 -17.13 -5.12 0.95
CA GLN A 246 -18.50 -5.43 1.36
C GLN A 246 -18.59 -6.52 2.43
N TYR A 247 -17.69 -7.50 2.40
CA TYR A 247 -17.83 -8.73 3.20
C TYR A 247 -16.75 -8.91 4.26
N VAL A 248 -15.60 -8.25 4.11
CA VAL A 248 -14.53 -8.26 5.12
C VAL A 248 -14.67 -7.02 5.99
N ARG A 249 -14.95 -7.22 7.27
CA ARG A 249 -15.21 -6.13 8.22
C ARG A 249 -13.90 -5.60 8.82
N PRO A 250 -13.85 -4.30 9.18
CA PRO A 250 -12.72 -3.78 9.96
C PRO A 250 -12.49 -4.63 11.22
N GLY A 251 -11.24 -5.04 11.44
CA GLY A 251 -10.86 -5.95 12.53
C GLY A 251 -10.94 -7.44 12.18
N ALA A 252 -11.34 -7.81 10.96
CA ALA A 252 -11.28 -9.19 10.49
C ALA A 252 -9.85 -9.74 10.55
N LYS A 253 -9.72 -11.04 10.75
CA LYS A 253 -8.44 -11.74 10.79
C LYS A 253 -8.32 -12.63 9.55
N VAL A 254 -7.20 -12.51 8.84
CA VAL A 254 -6.85 -13.43 7.76
C VAL A 254 -6.66 -14.83 8.35
N LEU A 255 -7.31 -15.81 7.76
CA LEU A 255 -7.18 -17.22 8.16
C LEU A 255 -6.10 -17.89 7.31
N GLY A 256 -5.29 -18.72 7.96
CA GLY A 256 -4.39 -19.64 7.25
C GLY A 256 -5.22 -20.63 6.43
N THR A 257 -4.96 -20.69 5.13
CA THR A 257 -5.63 -21.61 4.21
C THR A 257 -4.62 -22.50 3.50
N THR A 258 -5.01 -23.74 3.26
CA THR A 258 -4.23 -24.69 2.46
C THR A 258 -5.12 -25.31 1.40
N GLY A 259 -4.56 -25.72 0.27
CA GLY A 259 -5.34 -26.36 -0.77
C GLY A 259 -4.68 -26.27 -2.15
N HIS A 260 -5.32 -26.92 -3.10
CA HIS A 260 -4.81 -27.03 -4.48
C HIS A 260 -4.70 -25.66 -5.18
N PHE A 261 -5.71 -24.78 -4.98
CA PHE A 261 -5.74 -23.42 -5.55
C PHE A 261 -5.65 -22.35 -4.47
N ASN A 262 -4.79 -22.54 -3.49
CA ASN A 262 -4.69 -21.60 -2.35
C ASN A 262 -4.36 -20.16 -2.77
N SER A 263 -3.64 -19.95 -3.86
CA SER A 263 -3.34 -18.62 -4.40
C SER A 263 -4.57 -17.88 -4.96
N MET A 264 -5.65 -18.61 -5.24
CA MET A 264 -6.90 -18.06 -5.79
C MET A 264 -8.00 -17.86 -4.75
N ALA A 265 -7.71 -18.08 -3.48
CA ALA A 265 -8.67 -17.92 -2.39
C ALA A 265 -8.02 -17.29 -1.16
N ILE A 266 -8.81 -16.53 -0.44
CA ILE A 266 -8.44 -15.99 0.88
C ILE A 266 -9.66 -16.01 1.78
N ALA A 267 -9.46 -16.37 3.05
CA ALA A 267 -10.51 -16.44 4.03
C ALA A 267 -10.25 -15.51 5.21
N PHE A 268 -11.31 -14.95 5.75
CA PHE A 268 -11.27 -14.00 6.85
C PHE A 268 -12.27 -14.43 7.92
N ARG A 269 -11.89 -14.28 9.19
CA ARG A 269 -12.84 -14.31 10.30
C ARG A 269 -13.20 -12.90 10.70
N ASN A 270 -14.44 -12.52 10.51
CA ASN A 270 -14.98 -11.24 10.91
C ASN A 270 -15.13 -11.14 12.45
N PRO A 271 -15.21 -9.93 13.03
CA PRO A 271 -15.41 -9.76 14.47
C PRO A 271 -16.71 -10.36 15.01
N ASP A 272 -17.74 -10.50 14.17
CA ASP A 272 -19.01 -11.16 14.50
C ASP A 272 -18.97 -12.70 14.45
N GLY A 273 -17.80 -13.28 14.12
CA GLY A 273 -17.58 -14.71 14.02
C GLY A 273 -17.87 -15.32 12.65
N THR A 274 -18.47 -14.57 11.71
CA THR A 274 -18.69 -15.04 10.34
C THR A 274 -17.36 -15.24 9.61
N ILE A 275 -17.33 -16.19 8.67
CA ILE A 275 -16.17 -16.40 7.80
C ILE A 275 -16.50 -15.92 6.39
N ALA A 276 -15.75 -14.95 5.90
CA ALA A 276 -15.83 -14.50 4.52
C ALA A 276 -14.73 -15.19 3.70
N VAL A 277 -15.10 -15.91 2.65
CA VAL A 277 -14.18 -16.57 1.71
C VAL A 277 -14.31 -15.88 0.36
N VAL A 278 -13.23 -15.21 -0.08
CA VAL A 278 -13.17 -14.57 -1.41
C VAL A 278 -12.33 -15.45 -2.31
N VAL A 279 -12.88 -15.85 -3.45
CA VAL A 279 -12.23 -16.79 -4.37
C VAL A 279 -12.41 -16.37 -5.82
N GLN A 280 -11.34 -16.52 -6.58
CA GLN A 280 -11.29 -16.29 -8.03
C GLN A 280 -11.29 -17.63 -8.78
N ASN A 281 -12.07 -17.72 -9.84
CA ASN A 281 -11.85 -18.69 -10.91
C ASN A 281 -11.28 -17.96 -12.14
N ALA A 282 -9.99 -18.09 -12.40
CA ALA A 282 -9.31 -17.50 -13.54
C ALA A 282 -9.34 -18.40 -14.80
N LEU A 283 -9.98 -19.59 -14.71
CA LEU A 283 -10.07 -20.51 -15.84
C LEU A 283 -11.20 -20.12 -16.80
N GLU A 284 -11.04 -20.48 -18.07
CA GLU A 284 -12.08 -20.34 -19.09
C GLU A 284 -13.23 -21.36 -18.95
N THR A 285 -13.15 -22.22 -17.94
CA THR A 285 -14.14 -23.26 -17.64
C THR A 285 -14.65 -23.14 -16.23
N ALA A 286 -15.84 -23.67 -15.99
CA ALA A 286 -16.39 -23.76 -14.64
C ALA A 286 -15.50 -24.65 -13.75
N MET A 287 -15.31 -24.24 -12.49
CA MET A 287 -14.43 -24.91 -11.54
C MET A 287 -15.23 -25.38 -10.32
N PRO A 288 -15.15 -26.66 -9.93
CA PRO A 288 -15.67 -27.09 -8.65
C PRO A 288 -14.83 -26.47 -7.52
N PHE A 289 -15.50 -25.99 -6.49
CA PHE A 289 -14.87 -25.36 -5.33
C PHE A 289 -15.43 -25.99 -4.05
N GLU A 290 -14.54 -26.36 -3.16
CA GLU A 290 -14.88 -26.81 -1.81
C GLU A 290 -14.01 -26.06 -0.80
N PHE A 291 -14.64 -25.52 0.22
CA PHE A 291 -13.98 -24.94 1.39
C PHE A 291 -14.50 -25.69 2.62
N ALA A 292 -13.60 -26.10 3.50
CA ALA A 292 -13.95 -26.75 4.75
C ALA A 292 -13.24 -26.05 5.92
N ASP A 293 -13.97 -25.81 7.00
CA ASP A 293 -13.38 -25.39 8.27
C ASP A 293 -12.94 -26.67 9.02
N PRO A 294 -11.63 -26.88 9.25
CA PRO A 294 -11.17 -28.08 9.95
C PRO A 294 -11.59 -28.12 11.42
N ALA A 295 -11.97 -26.98 12.01
CA ALA A 295 -12.48 -26.93 13.39
C ALA A 295 -13.96 -27.27 13.51
N ASP A 296 -14.71 -27.14 12.41
CA ASP A 296 -16.16 -27.44 12.38
C ASP A 296 -16.59 -27.91 10.98
N ALA A 297 -16.78 -29.20 10.83
CA ALA A 297 -17.18 -29.81 9.56
C ALA A 297 -18.55 -29.37 9.04
N SER A 298 -19.40 -28.75 9.87
CA SER A 298 -20.67 -28.14 9.42
C SER A 298 -20.48 -26.80 8.71
N ARG A 299 -19.33 -26.18 8.88
CA ARG A 299 -18.94 -24.89 8.28
C ARG A 299 -18.16 -25.13 6.99
N GLY A 300 -18.86 -25.41 5.92
CA GLY A 300 -18.25 -25.70 4.62
C GLY A 300 -19.02 -25.09 3.46
N ILE A 301 -18.36 -25.00 2.32
CA ILE A 301 -18.92 -24.51 1.06
C ILE A 301 -18.65 -25.56 0.00
N LYS A 302 -19.68 -25.91 -0.78
CA LYS A 302 -19.54 -26.62 -2.04
C LYS A 302 -20.26 -25.83 -3.12
N ALA A 303 -19.52 -25.44 -4.16
CA ALA A 303 -20.04 -24.62 -5.24
C ALA A 303 -19.38 -24.96 -6.57
N THR A 304 -19.97 -24.52 -7.65
CA THR A 304 -19.33 -24.46 -8.97
C THR A 304 -19.14 -23.00 -9.32
N LEU A 305 -17.89 -22.58 -9.47
CA LEU A 305 -17.54 -21.22 -9.83
C LEU A 305 -17.63 -21.07 -11.35
N ALA A 306 -18.31 -20.02 -11.81
CA ALA A 306 -18.37 -19.70 -13.24
C ALA A 306 -16.98 -19.42 -13.83
N PRO A 307 -16.76 -19.59 -15.14
CA PRO A 307 -15.52 -19.16 -15.80
C PRO A 307 -15.21 -17.70 -15.54
N ARG A 308 -13.94 -17.34 -15.35
CA ARG A 308 -13.44 -15.97 -15.23
C ARG A 308 -14.27 -15.14 -14.25
N SER A 309 -14.40 -15.62 -12.99
CA SER A 309 -15.30 -15.01 -12.00
C SER A 309 -14.66 -14.78 -10.65
N PHE A 310 -15.13 -13.73 -9.96
CA PHE A 310 -14.89 -13.51 -8.55
C PHE A 310 -16.13 -13.91 -7.75
N ASN A 311 -15.92 -14.55 -6.64
CA ASN A 311 -16.99 -15.07 -5.80
C ASN A 311 -16.70 -14.78 -4.32
N THR A 312 -17.73 -14.49 -3.55
CA THR A 312 -17.62 -14.37 -2.10
C THR A 312 -18.68 -15.23 -1.44
N PHE A 313 -18.25 -16.01 -0.48
CA PHE A 313 -19.12 -16.81 0.37
C PHE A 313 -18.99 -16.32 1.81
N VAL A 314 -20.11 -16.23 2.50
CA VAL A 314 -20.16 -15.91 3.93
C VAL A 314 -20.75 -17.09 4.65
N ILE A 315 -20.04 -17.59 5.65
CA ILE A 315 -20.44 -18.71 6.52
C ILE A 315 -20.76 -18.11 7.90
N GLU A 316 -21.96 -18.38 8.38
CA GLU A 316 -22.44 -17.97 9.70
C GLU A 316 -21.99 -18.92 10.81
#